data_0a54f1ed8b85b0887dcc8e8f70a0f5bd
#
_entry.id   0a54f1ed8b85b0887dcc8e8f70a0f5bd
#
_cell.length_a   1.000
_cell.length_b   1.000
_cell.length_c   1.000
_cell.angle_alpha   90.00
_cell.angle_beta   90.00
_cell.angle_gamma   90.00
#
_symmetry.space_group_name_H-M   'P 1'
#
loop_
_entity.id
_entity.type
_entity.pdbx_description
1 polymer ?
#
loop_
_entity_poly.entity_id
_entity_poly.type
_entity_poly.pdbx_seq_one_letter_code
_entity_poly.pdbx_strand_id
1 'polypeptide(L)'
;MASKNQQYAEQYAEYAMLQMRRYGIPASVTLAQGILESSNGQSRLARNENNHFGIKATPAWIAGGGRYGVYTDDKPDEKFCSYDSVGDSYEHHSRFLKENSRYARCFTLAPDDYKGWTREIAQAGYATGGKYAESLQKVIERNGLQQYDRQVMQEMAAQGREFGVENNPLRTSGGTENGEGYSFPVEREEFLFVTSPFGMRQNPMDETKQQMHKGIDIRCNGDAVLATENEGKVVAVNQNKSTPGGKSLTVEYDRADGSKVQCTYMHLGEISVKAGDTVQAGQKLGISGNTGTRTTGEHLHFGVANLYTDGTRRDIDPAAYMAEIAQKGLRRRQHQIAAAPQR
;
A
#
# COMPACT_ATOMS: atom_id res chain seq x y z
N MET A 1 30.01 13.45 -8.23
CA MET A 1 29.29 12.73 -7.17
C MET A 1 27.93 13.36 -7.00
N ALA A 2 26.87 12.53 -6.88
CA ALA A 2 25.52 13.04 -6.62
C ALA A 2 25.47 13.77 -5.26
N SER A 3 24.74 14.87 -5.18
CA SER A 3 24.54 15.61 -3.92
C SER A 3 23.72 14.75 -2.94
N LYS A 4 23.78 15.06 -1.63
CA LYS A 4 22.93 14.37 -0.62
C LYS A 4 21.45 14.45 -0.98
N ASN A 5 21.01 15.57 -1.52
CA ASN A 5 19.62 15.74 -1.96
C ASN A 5 19.27 14.82 -3.13
N GLN A 6 20.18 14.67 -4.10
CA GLN A 6 20.00 13.75 -5.23
C GLN A 6 19.96 12.29 -4.75
N GLN A 7 20.87 11.91 -3.84
CA GLN A 7 20.88 10.56 -3.25
C GLN A 7 19.56 10.25 -2.52
N TYR A 8 19.06 11.21 -1.73
CA TYR A 8 17.76 11.08 -1.06
C TYR A 8 16.63 10.93 -2.07
N ALA A 9 16.60 11.79 -3.09
CA ALA A 9 15.56 11.75 -4.11
C ALA A 9 15.57 10.41 -4.88
N GLU A 10 16.73 9.93 -5.31
CA GLU A 10 16.87 8.62 -5.97
C GLU A 10 16.40 7.46 -5.09
N GLN A 11 16.72 7.50 -3.79
CA GLN A 11 16.33 6.46 -2.84
C GLN A 11 14.81 6.41 -2.59
N TYR A 12 14.14 7.57 -2.59
CA TYR A 12 12.72 7.68 -2.19
C TYR A 12 11.78 8.13 -3.31
N ALA A 13 12.28 8.24 -4.55
CA ALA A 13 11.50 8.67 -5.70
C ALA A 13 10.23 7.84 -5.91
N GLU A 14 10.33 6.52 -5.80
CA GLU A 14 9.19 5.62 -6.01
C GLU A 14 8.06 5.89 -5.02
N TYR A 15 8.37 6.15 -3.75
CA TYR A 15 7.35 6.52 -2.76
C TYR A 15 6.66 7.84 -3.15
N ALA A 16 7.43 8.84 -3.55
CA ALA A 16 6.88 10.15 -3.93
C ALA A 16 6.04 10.08 -5.20
N MET A 17 6.51 9.36 -6.22
CA MET A 17 5.77 9.13 -7.46
C MET A 17 4.47 8.36 -7.22
N LEU A 18 4.49 7.37 -6.31
CA LEU A 18 3.31 6.67 -5.87
C LEU A 18 2.28 7.62 -5.27
N GLN A 19 2.70 8.50 -4.36
CA GLN A 19 1.82 9.48 -3.74
C GLN A 19 1.25 10.47 -4.77
N MET A 20 2.04 10.85 -5.78
CA MET A 20 1.55 11.68 -6.88
C MET A 20 0.45 10.97 -7.67
N ARG A 21 0.62 9.70 -8.04
CA ARG A 21 -0.42 8.91 -8.74
C ARG A 21 -1.71 8.83 -7.93
N ARG A 22 -1.60 8.58 -6.62
CA ARG A 22 -2.75 8.36 -5.71
C ARG A 22 -3.49 9.64 -5.34
N TYR A 23 -2.76 10.68 -5.01
CA TYR A 23 -3.31 11.88 -4.38
C TYR A 23 -3.21 13.12 -5.27
N GLY A 24 -2.46 13.06 -6.37
CA GLY A 24 -2.19 14.22 -7.23
C GLY A 24 -1.21 15.22 -6.60
N ILE A 25 -0.50 14.85 -5.54
CA ILE A 25 0.53 15.69 -4.91
C ILE A 25 1.81 15.58 -5.73
N PRO A 26 2.41 16.66 -6.26
CA PRO A 26 3.64 16.57 -7.04
C PRO A 26 4.73 15.77 -6.32
N ALA A 27 5.32 14.78 -7.00
CA ALA A 27 6.42 13.98 -6.44
C ALA A 27 7.60 14.86 -6.05
N SER A 28 7.89 15.89 -6.84
CA SER A 28 8.93 16.88 -6.56
C SER A 28 8.71 17.63 -5.25
N VAL A 29 7.46 17.99 -4.94
CA VAL A 29 7.08 18.67 -3.69
C VAL A 29 7.26 17.73 -2.49
N THR A 30 6.75 16.51 -2.60
CA THR A 30 6.90 15.50 -1.54
C THR A 30 8.36 15.20 -1.25
N LEU A 31 9.20 15.01 -2.29
CA LEU A 31 10.64 14.81 -2.12
C LEU A 31 11.34 16.01 -1.48
N ALA A 32 11.00 17.24 -1.91
CA ALA A 32 11.59 18.45 -1.35
C ALA A 32 11.25 18.62 0.13
N GLN A 33 10.01 18.34 0.53
CA GLN A 33 9.62 18.33 1.93
C GLN A 33 10.41 17.26 2.71
N GLY A 34 10.46 16.02 2.22
CA GLY A 34 11.23 14.96 2.86
C GLY A 34 12.72 15.31 3.02
N ILE A 35 13.34 15.94 2.01
CA ILE A 35 14.74 16.42 2.07
C ILE A 35 14.93 17.44 3.21
N LEU A 36 14.06 18.44 3.28
CA LEU A 36 14.19 19.50 4.28
C LEU A 36 13.86 19.04 5.70
N GLU A 37 12.70 18.39 5.87
CA GLU A 37 12.18 17.99 7.18
C GLU A 37 13.02 16.88 7.84
N SER A 38 13.56 15.96 7.04
CA SER A 38 14.36 14.85 7.55
C SER A 38 15.87 15.06 7.54
N SER A 39 16.37 16.22 7.07
CA SER A 39 17.79 16.43 6.79
C SER A 39 18.36 15.32 5.88
N ASN A 40 17.71 15.06 4.75
CA ASN A 40 18.02 13.96 3.84
C ASN A 40 17.92 12.57 4.51
N GLY A 41 16.95 12.34 5.36
CA GLY A 41 16.78 11.09 6.11
C GLY A 41 17.77 10.90 7.27
N GLN A 42 18.57 11.92 7.58
CA GLN A 42 19.62 11.83 8.59
C GLN A 42 19.20 12.37 9.96
N SER A 43 18.04 13.00 10.09
CA SER A 43 17.54 13.45 11.38
C SER A 43 17.31 12.26 12.33
N ARG A 44 17.37 12.50 13.64
CA ARG A 44 17.09 11.45 14.65
C ARG A 44 15.67 10.90 14.48
N LEU A 45 14.71 11.76 14.18
CA LEU A 45 13.32 11.39 13.95
C LEU A 45 13.16 10.48 12.72
N ALA A 46 13.81 10.83 11.60
CA ALA A 46 13.77 10.00 10.40
C ALA A 46 14.40 8.62 10.60
N ARG A 47 15.56 8.57 11.31
CA ARG A 47 16.28 7.30 11.50
C ARG A 47 15.65 6.37 12.53
N ASN A 48 15.06 6.93 13.59
CA ASN A 48 14.53 6.13 14.69
C ASN A 48 13.05 5.78 14.49
N GLU A 49 12.30 6.69 13.87
CA GLU A 49 10.84 6.59 13.77
C GLU A 49 10.35 6.48 12.33
N ASN A 50 11.25 6.38 11.34
CA ASN A 50 10.92 6.48 9.91
C ASN A 50 10.07 7.72 9.55
N ASN A 51 10.04 8.74 10.39
CA ASN A 51 9.22 9.93 10.20
C ASN A 51 10.02 10.99 9.44
N HIS A 52 9.78 11.06 8.14
CA HIS A 52 10.51 11.95 7.22
C HIS A 52 9.88 13.33 7.08
N PHE A 53 8.70 13.57 7.66
CA PHE A 53 7.93 14.81 7.47
C PHE A 53 7.61 15.54 8.78
N GLY A 54 8.14 15.08 9.90
CA GLY A 54 7.93 15.71 11.19
C GLY A 54 6.47 15.68 11.67
N ILE A 55 5.70 14.67 11.29
CA ILE A 55 4.28 14.60 11.66
C ILE A 55 4.14 14.27 13.14
N LYS A 56 3.48 15.17 13.88
CA LYS A 56 3.22 15.03 15.32
C LYS A 56 2.10 14.01 15.57
N ALA A 57 2.27 13.19 16.59
CA ALA A 57 1.27 12.21 17.01
C ALA A 57 0.11 12.90 17.73
N THR A 58 -1.05 12.91 17.11
CA THR A 58 -2.28 13.45 17.69
C THR A 58 -2.87 12.52 18.74
N PRO A 59 -3.75 13.01 19.65
CA PRO A 59 -4.50 12.13 20.55
C PRO A 59 -5.27 11.02 19.80
N ALA A 60 -5.83 11.33 18.63
CA ALA A 60 -6.53 10.36 17.80
C ALA A 60 -5.59 9.27 17.24
N TRP A 61 -4.38 9.63 16.80
CA TRP A 61 -3.35 8.68 16.40
C TRP A 61 -3.01 7.69 17.51
N ILE A 62 -2.78 8.23 18.73
CA ILE A 62 -2.42 7.43 19.91
C ILE A 62 -3.58 6.52 20.34
N ALA A 63 -4.81 7.05 20.37
CA ALA A 63 -6.00 6.30 20.70
C ALA A 63 -6.29 5.16 19.70
N GLY A 64 -5.91 5.36 18.43
CA GLY A 64 -5.98 4.34 17.37
C GLY A 64 -4.85 3.30 17.42
N GLY A 65 -4.00 3.30 18.46
CA GLY A 65 -2.89 2.35 18.60
C GLY A 65 -1.62 2.75 17.83
N GLY A 66 -1.57 3.96 17.28
CA GLY A 66 -0.39 4.48 16.58
C GLY A 66 0.79 4.67 17.52
N ARG A 67 1.98 4.21 17.09
CA ARG A 67 3.23 4.37 17.86
C ARG A 67 3.76 5.80 17.74
N TYR A 68 4.54 6.22 18.72
CA TYR A 68 5.19 7.54 18.71
C TYR A 68 6.53 7.53 19.44
N GLY A 69 7.45 8.40 18.98
CA GLY A 69 8.65 8.77 19.72
C GLY A 69 8.47 10.13 20.40
N VAL A 70 9.25 10.38 21.45
CA VAL A 70 9.25 11.63 22.20
C VAL A 70 10.52 12.41 21.90
N TYR A 71 10.39 13.65 21.43
CA TYR A 71 11.49 14.51 21.02
C TYR A 71 11.27 15.93 21.49
N THR A 72 12.35 16.68 21.70
CA THR A 72 12.30 18.12 21.90
C THR A 72 12.43 18.79 20.52
N ASP A 73 11.42 19.57 20.15
CA ASP A 73 11.39 20.40 18.95
C ASP A 73 11.02 21.84 19.34
N ASP A 74 9.84 22.36 19.01
CA ASP A 74 9.37 23.66 19.48
C ASP A 74 9.15 23.70 21.00
N LYS A 75 8.81 22.54 21.57
CA LYS A 75 8.60 22.33 23.01
C LYS A 75 9.27 21.04 23.46
N PRO A 76 9.59 20.92 24.77
CA PRO A 76 10.03 19.66 25.31
C PRO A 76 8.93 18.60 25.24
N ASP A 77 9.35 17.34 25.11
CA ASP A 77 8.49 16.14 25.20
C ASP A 77 7.34 16.09 24.16
N GLU A 78 7.56 16.62 22.97
CA GLU A 78 6.60 16.50 21.88
C GLU A 78 6.58 15.09 21.30
N LYS A 79 5.38 14.61 20.99
CA LYS A 79 5.16 13.28 20.44
C LYS A 79 5.09 13.33 18.91
N PHE A 80 5.91 12.53 18.25
CA PHE A 80 5.93 12.41 16.81
C PHE A 80 5.53 10.99 16.38
N CYS A 81 4.78 10.87 15.30
CA CYS A 81 4.39 9.56 14.77
C CYS A 81 5.63 8.69 14.48
N SER A 82 5.54 7.41 14.85
CA SER A 82 6.53 6.38 14.55
C SER A 82 5.93 5.40 13.55
N TYR A 83 6.68 5.09 12.49
CA TYR A 83 6.22 4.25 11.40
C TYR A 83 7.09 2.99 11.29
N ASP A 84 6.52 1.90 10.75
CA ASP A 84 7.27 0.68 10.51
C ASP A 84 8.18 0.80 9.30
N SER A 85 7.82 1.67 8.35
CA SER A 85 8.62 1.94 7.16
C SER A 85 8.60 3.42 6.77
N VAL A 86 9.56 3.82 5.93
CA VAL A 86 9.57 5.15 5.31
C VAL A 86 8.36 5.33 4.38
N GLY A 87 7.93 4.28 3.70
CA GLY A 87 6.74 4.31 2.85
C GLY A 87 5.47 4.71 3.62
N ASP A 88 5.29 4.20 4.86
CA ASP A 88 4.17 4.59 5.72
C ASP A 88 4.20 6.08 6.09
N SER A 89 5.41 6.64 6.26
CA SER A 89 5.58 8.08 6.49
C SER A 89 5.13 8.91 5.27
N TYR A 90 5.47 8.47 4.07
CA TYR A 90 5.04 9.10 2.81
C TYR A 90 3.52 9.03 2.62
N GLU A 91 2.95 7.88 2.89
CA GLU A 91 1.50 7.68 2.83
C GLU A 91 0.76 8.55 3.84
N HIS A 92 1.19 8.55 5.10
CA HIS A 92 0.56 9.38 6.14
C HIS A 92 0.71 10.88 5.84
N HIS A 93 1.85 11.30 5.30
CA HIS A 93 2.05 12.69 4.88
C HIS A 93 1.04 13.08 3.79
N SER A 94 0.83 12.25 2.80
CA SER A 94 -0.11 12.52 1.72
C SER A 94 -1.55 12.58 2.23
N ARG A 95 -1.95 11.65 3.09
CA ARG A 95 -3.25 11.66 3.76
C ARG A 95 -3.40 12.88 4.66
N PHE A 96 -2.38 13.25 5.41
CA PHE A 96 -2.37 14.46 6.25
C PHE A 96 -2.67 15.71 5.41
N LEU A 97 -2.07 15.86 4.24
CA LEU A 97 -2.38 16.96 3.34
C LEU A 97 -3.81 16.86 2.78
N LYS A 98 -4.24 15.66 2.38
CA LYS A 98 -5.55 15.44 1.74
C LYS A 98 -6.72 15.61 2.70
N GLU A 99 -6.60 15.11 3.91
CA GLU A 99 -7.68 15.06 4.91
C GLU A 99 -7.80 16.37 5.73
N ASN A 100 -6.75 17.19 5.74
CA ASN A 100 -6.77 18.44 6.49
C ASN A 100 -7.24 19.60 5.62
N SER A 101 -8.41 20.14 5.93
CA SER A 101 -9.10 21.17 5.13
C SER A 101 -8.27 22.44 4.85
N ARG A 102 -7.28 22.77 5.68
CA ARG A 102 -6.40 23.93 5.44
C ARG A 102 -5.56 23.79 4.17
N TYR A 103 -5.33 22.55 3.68
CA TYR A 103 -4.59 22.29 2.44
C TYR A 103 -5.52 22.04 1.23
N ALA A 104 -6.84 22.17 1.38
CA ALA A 104 -7.79 21.89 0.31
C ALA A 104 -7.49 22.65 -0.99
N ARG A 105 -6.96 23.88 -0.90
CA ARG A 105 -6.57 24.68 -2.08
C ARG A 105 -5.43 24.06 -2.89
N CYS A 106 -4.53 23.33 -2.26
CA CYS A 106 -3.47 22.61 -2.99
C CYS A 106 -4.06 21.67 -4.03
N PHE A 107 -5.15 20.97 -3.70
CA PHE A 107 -5.80 19.97 -4.55
C PHE A 107 -6.68 20.55 -5.66
N THR A 108 -6.72 21.87 -5.82
CA THR A 108 -7.30 22.56 -6.98
C THR A 108 -6.27 22.90 -8.04
N LEU A 109 -4.99 22.67 -7.75
CA LEU A 109 -3.86 22.94 -8.65
C LEU A 109 -3.55 21.72 -9.51
N ALA A 110 -2.90 21.97 -10.65
CA ALA A 110 -2.40 20.88 -11.47
C ALA A 110 -1.32 20.07 -10.73
N PRO A 111 -1.26 18.74 -10.94
CA PRO A 111 -0.29 17.87 -10.24
C PRO A 111 1.17 18.17 -10.57
N ASP A 112 1.47 18.95 -11.61
CA ASP A 112 2.82 19.39 -12.00
C ASP A 112 3.10 20.86 -11.66
N ASP A 113 2.12 21.60 -11.09
CA ASP A 113 2.33 22.98 -10.63
C ASP A 113 3.00 23.02 -9.25
N TYR A 114 4.24 22.50 -9.18
CA TYR A 114 4.98 22.51 -7.90
C TYR A 114 5.13 23.91 -7.30
N LYS A 115 5.14 25.00 -8.12
CA LYS A 115 5.23 26.37 -7.61
C LYS A 115 3.96 26.81 -6.90
N GLY A 116 2.82 26.48 -7.44
CA GLY A 116 1.52 26.68 -6.79
C GLY A 116 1.42 25.87 -5.50
N TRP A 117 1.72 24.57 -5.59
CA TRP A 117 1.69 23.69 -4.44
C TRP A 117 2.56 24.15 -3.28
N THR A 118 3.81 24.53 -3.54
CA THR A 118 4.72 25.00 -2.47
C THR A 118 4.25 26.28 -1.81
N ARG A 119 3.64 27.21 -2.58
CA ARG A 119 3.03 28.43 -2.03
C ARG A 119 1.83 28.13 -1.15
N GLU A 120 0.88 27.32 -1.63
CA GLU A 120 -0.32 26.98 -0.86
C GLU A 120 0.02 26.19 0.42
N ILE A 121 0.96 25.23 0.38
CA ILE A 121 1.43 24.50 1.55
C ILE A 121 2.04 25.47 2.59
N ALA A 122 2.86 26.42 2.13
CA ALA A 122 3.46 27.41 3.03
C ALA A 122 2.41 28.36 3.62
N GLN A 123 1.46 28.85 2.83
CA GLN A 123 0.37 29.70 3.29
C GLN A 123 -0.57 28.98 4.27
N ALA A 124 -0.78 27.68 4.08
CA ALA A 124 -1.54 26.85 4.99
C ALA A 124 -0.81 26.58 6.32
N GLY A 125 0.44 27.06 6.49
CA GLY A 125 1.20 26.97 7.73
C GLY A 125 1.76 25.59 8.02
N TYR A 126 2.29 24.91 6.98
CA TYR A 126 3.00 23.64 7.18
C TYR A 126 4.27 23.83 8.02
N ALA A 127 4.98 24.93 7.79
CA ALA A 127 6.15 25.34 8.57
C ALA A 127 6.05 26.81 8.96
N THR A 128 6.66 27.17 10.07
CA THR A 128 6.60 28.55 10.65
C THR A 128 7.52 29.54 9.94
N GLY A 129 8.44 29.08 9.09
CA GLY A 129 9.41 29.94 8.40
C GLY A 129 8.85 30.65 7.18
N GLY A 130 8.89 32.00 7.14
CA GLY A 130 8.36 32.83 6.04
C GLY A 130 8.97 32.60 4.65
N LYS A 131 10.00 31.75 4.52
CA LYS A 131 10.68 31.41 3.26
C LYS A 131 10.51 29.94 2.88
N TYR A 132 9.53 29.24 3.47
CA TYR A 132 9.38 27.79 3.26
C TYR A 132 9.14 27.45 1.79
N ALA A 133 8.21 28.14 1.13
CA ALA A 133 7.94 27.94 -0.30
C ALA A 133 9.19 28.12 -1.17
N GLU A 134 9.97 29.20 -0.92
CA GLU A 134 11.21 29.45 -1.66
C GLU A 134 12.26 28.35 -1.42
N SER A 135 12.35 27.84 -0.19
CA SER A 135 13.27 26.76 0.17
C SER A 135 12.93 25.49 -0.58
N LEU A 136 11.64 25.10 -0.61
CA LEU A 136 11.17 23.96 -1.37
C LEU A 136 11.45 24.11 -2.87
N GLN A 137 11.11 25.29 -3.46
CA GLN A 137 11.35 25.54 -4.88
C GLN A 137 12.85 25.46 -5.25
N LYS A 138 13.72 26.03 -4.39
CA LYS A 138 15.17 25.91 -4.57
C LYS A 138 15.66 24.46 -4.55
N VAL A 139 15.15 23.65 -3.63
CA VAL A 139 15.49 22.21 -3.58
C VAL A 139 15.02 21.51 -4.85
N ILE A 140 13.79 21.73 -5.27
CA ILE A 140 13.21 21.15 -6.47
C ILE A 140 14.05 21.52 -7.71
N GLU A 141 14.29 22.80 -7.92
CA GLU A 141 14.97 23.30 -9.14
C GLU A 141 16.44 22.90 -9.19
N ARG A 142 17.18 23.02 -8.07
CA ARG A 142 18.62 22.68 -8.02
C ARG A 142 18.91 21.21 -8.22
N ASN A 143 17.97 20.33 -7.86
CA ASN A 143 18.14 18.89 -7.94
C ASN A 143 17.34 18.27 -9.11
N GLY A 144 16.64 19.08 -9.90
CA GLY A 144 15.88 18.62 -11.07
C GLY A 144 14.71 17.69 -10.71
N LEU A 145 14.12 17.86 -9.53
CA LEU A 145 13.11 16.91 -9.00
C LEU A 145 11.83 16.87 -9.84
N GLN A 146 11.55 17.90 -10.66
CA GLN A 146 10.43 17.92 -11.62
C GLN A 146 10.49 16.78 -12.65
N GLN A 147 11.62 16.11 -12.78
CA GLN A 147 11.72 14.93 -13.66
C GLN A 147 10.77 13.83 -13.21
N TYR A 148 10.57 13.66 -11.90
CA TYR A 148 9.66 12.66 -11.34
C TYR A 148 8.20 13.01 -11.59
N ASP A 149 7.84 14.31 -11.52
CA ASP A 149 6.49 14.77 -11.89
C ASP A 149 6.21 14.47 -13.35
N ARG A 150 7.15 14.83 -14.26
CA ARG A 150 7.01 14.56 -15.69
C ARG A 150 6.90 13.07 -15.99
N GLN A 151 7.67 12.24 -15.32
CA GLN A 151 7.58 10.79 -15.48
C GLN A 151 6.17 10.29 -15.14
N VAL A 152 5.64 10.64 -13.98
CA VAL A 152 4.29 10.24 -13.57
C VAL A 152 3.23 10.81 -14.50
N MET A 153 3.36 12.08 -14.93
CA MET A 153 2.44 12.69 -15.90
C MET A 153 2.39 11.90 -17.23
N GLN A 154 3.55 11.50 -17.73
CA GLN A 154 3.65 10.69 -18.96
C GLN A 154 3.05 9.30 -18.79
N GLU A 155 3.33 8.63 -17.67
CA GLU A 155 2.77 7.33 -17.34
C GLU A 155 1.24 7.39 -17.24
N MET A 156 0.69 8.37 -16.51
CA MET A 156 -0.73 8.55 -16.33
C MET A 156 -1.45 8.86 -17.65
N ALA A 157 -0.86 9.75 -18.46
CA ALA A 157 -1.39 10.09 -19.78
C ALA A 157 -1.37 8.89 -20.75
N ALA A 158 -0.29 8.09 -20.75
CA ALA A 158 -0.19 6.90 -21.58
C ALA A 158 -1.21 5.81 -21.18
N GLN A 159 -1.63 5.81 -19.90
CA GLN A 159 -2.63 4.87 -19.36
C GLN A 159 -4.06 5.43 -19.38
N GLY A 160 -4.27 6.67 -19.81
CA GLY A 160 -5.58 7.36 -19.77
C GLY A 160 -6.13 7.52 -18.35
N ARG A 161 -5.24 7.65 -17.36
CA ARG A 161 -5.61 7.76 -15.92
C ARG A 161 -5.61 9.21 -15.47
N GLU A 162 -6.46 9.53 -14.51
CA GLU A 162 -6.55 10.84 -13.88
C GLU A 162 -5.93 10.83 -12.47
N PHE A 163 -5.32 11.96 -12.09
CA PHE A 163 -4.74 12.13 -10.76
C PHE A 163 -5.81 12.32 -9.69
N GLY A 164 -5.55 11.78 -8.50
CA GLY A 164 -6.43 11.99 -7.35
C GLY A 164 -7.81 11.38 -7.48
N VAL A 165 -8.12 10.80 -8.60
CA VAL A 165 -9.23 9.86 -8.73
C VAL A 165 -8.69 8.54 -8.19
N GLU A 166 -9.40 7.94 -7.24
CA GLU A 166 -9.14 6.57 -6.83
C GLU A 166 -9.49 5.62 -8.00
N ASN A 167 -8.83 5.83 -9.13
CA ASN A 167 -8.82 4.91 -10.24
C ASN A 167 -7.83 3.81 -9.90
N ASN A 168 -8.23 2.97 -8.94
CA ASN A 168 -7.65 1.67 -8.82
C ASN A 168 -8.13 0.85 -10.03
N PRO A 169 -7.24 0.51 -10.99
CA PRO A 169 -7.61 -0.46 -12.01
C PRO A 169 -7.92 -1.84 -11.38
N LEU A 170 -7.64 -2.02 -10.08
CA LEU A 170 -8.02 -3.16 -9.25
C LEU A 170 -9.24 -2.85 -8.36
N ARG A 171 -9.72 -1.60 -8.31
CA ARG A 171 -11.01 -1.24 -7.75
C ARG A 171 -12.10 -1.55 -8.76
N THR A 172 -12.40 -2.78 -8.93
CA THR A 172 -13.76 -3.14 -9.28
C THR A 172 -14.61 -2.87 -8.04
N SER A 173 -15.12 -1.62 -7.94
CA SER A 173 -16.33 -1.36 -7.17
C SER A 173 -17.27 -2.51 -7.43
N GLY A 174 -17.73 -3.16 -6.39
CA GLY A 174 -18.52 -4.36 -6.40
C GLY A 174 -19.34 -4.59 -7.66
N GLY A 175 -19.03 -5.64 -8.36
CA GLY A 175 -19.89 -6.23 -9.39
C GLY A 175 -19.88 -5.49 -10.71
N THR A 176 -19.43 -6.23 -11.73
CA THR A 176 -19.81 -6.16 -13.12
C THR A 176 -19.04 -5.21 -14.04
N GLU A 177 -18.58 -5.84 -15.10
CA GLU A 177 -18.30 -5.32 -16.44
C GLU A 177 -16.98 -4.55 -16.61
N ASN A 178 -15.91 -5.25 -16.63
CA ASN A 178 -14.59 -5.15 -17.23
C ASN A 178 -13.47 -5.65 -16.32
N GLY A 179 -13.76 -6.70 -15.53
CA GLY A 179 -12.79 -7.30 -14.62
C GLY A 179 -11.57 -7.84 -15.38
N GLU A 180 -10.40 -7.35 -15.03
CA GLU A 180 -9.13 -7.86 -15.54
C GLU A 180 -8.90 -9.34 -15.18
N GLY A 181 -9.84 -9.96 -14.48
CA GLY A 181 -9.82 -11.37 -14.09
C GLY A 181 -8.86 -11.69 -12.97
N TYR A 182 -8.29 -10.67 -12.29
CA TYR A 182 -7.47 -10.85 -11.09
C TYR A 182 -7.55 -9.63 -10.16
N SER A 183 -7.20 -9.83 -8.88
CA SER A 183 -7.05 -8.78 -7.86
C SER A 183 -6.00 -9.19 -6.83
N PHE A 184 -5.44 -8.24 -6.11
CA PHE A 184 -4.69 -8.53 -4.89
C PHE A 184 -5.64 -8.99 -3.76
N PRO A 185 -5.14 -9.75 -2.78
CA PRO A 185 -5.98 -10.33 -1.73
C PRO A 185 -6.50 -9.32 -0.69
N VAL A 186 -6.06 -8.06 -0.77
CA VAL A 186 -6.54 -6.94 0.05
C VAL A 186 -6.80 -5.71 -0.81
N GLU A 187 -7.73 -4.87 -0.38
CA GLU A 187 -8.02 -3.58 -1.02
C GLU A 187 -6.88 -2.61 -0.77
N ARG A 188 -5.79 -2.76 -1.56
CA ARG A 188 -4.67 -1.83 -1.59
C ARG A 188 -4.23 -1.62 -3.03
N GLU A 189 -3.99 -0.37 -3.37
CA GLU A 189 -3.98 0.03 -4.76
C GLU A 189 -2.70 -0.30 -5.52
N GLU A 190 -1.52 -0.26 -4.90
CA GLU A 190 -0.29 -0.37 -5.68
C GLU A 190 0.81 -1.26 -5.07
N PHE A 191 0.79 -1.51 -3.77
CA PHE A 191 1.73 -2.46 -3.16
C PHE A 191 1.21 -3.06 -1.86
N LEU A 192 1.67 -4.27 -1.58
CA LEU A 192 1.38 -4.97 -0.34
C LEU A 192 2.58 -4.84 0.61
N PHE A 193 2.33 -4.41 1.84
CA PHE A 193 3.34 -4.50 2.88
C PHE A 193 3.40 -5.93 3.41
N VAL A 194 4.37 -6.69 2.93
CA VAL A 194 4.67 -8.03 3.45
C VAL A 194 5.55 -7.87 4.68
N THR A 195 4.96 -8.05 5.86
CA THR A 195 5.67 -8.00 7.14
C THR A 195 6.40 -9.30 7.46
N SER A 196 5.96 -10.41 6.83
CA SER A 196 6.65 -11.69 6.94
C SER A 196 6.49 -12.50 5.65
N PRO A 197 7.62 -12.86 5.00
CA PRO A 197 7.60 -13.62 3.75
C PRO A 197 7.29 -15.11 3.98
N PHE A 198 6.96 -15.80 2.87
CA PHE A 198 6.91 -17.26 2.79
C PHE A 198 8.29 -17.87 3.02
N GLY A 199 8.34 -19.01 3.72
CA GLY A 199 9.58 -19.77 3.91
C GLY A 199 9.94 -19.99 5.37
N MET A 200 11.16 -20.46 5.59
CA MET A 200 11.68 -20.69 6.95
C MET A 200 11.95 -19.38 7.67
N ARG A 201 11.37 -19.22 8.86
CA ARG A 201 11.58 -18.04 9.72
C ARG A 201 11.66 -18.44 11.19
N GLN A 202 12.15 -17.53 12.03
CA GLN A 202 11.96 -17.67 13.48
C GLN A 202 10.47 -17.67 13.82
N ASN A 203 10.11 -18.55 14.76
CA ASN A 203 8.73 -18.62 15.22
C ASN A 203 8.42 -17.36 16.08
N PRO A 204 7.44 -16.52 15.68
CA PRO A 204 7.15 -15.29 16.41
C PRO A 204 6.58 -15.53 17.83
N MET A 205 6.17 -16.76 18.14
CA MET A 205 5.70 -17.15 19.46
C MET A 205 6.75 -17.87 20.31
N ASP A 206 7.87 -18.27 19.70
CA ASP A 206 9.00 -18.95 20.35
C ASP A 206 10.27 -18.71 19.51
N GLU A 207 10.97 -17.64 19.80
CA GLU A 207 12.17 -17.21 19.06
C GLU A 207 13.33 -18.23 19.09
N THR A 208 13.26 -19.27 19.92
CA THR A 208 14.24 -20.34 19.95
C THR A 208 14.04 -21.37 18.84
N LYS A 209 12.91 -21.33 18.14
CA LYS A 209 12.53 -22.29 17.11
C LYS A 209 12.38 -21.65 15.73
N GLN A 210 12.76 -22.40 14.71
CA GLN A 210 12.42 -22.08 13.34
C GLN A 210 11.13 -22.81 12.92
N GLN A 211 10.33 -22.16 12.08
CA GLN A 211 9.14 -22.77 11.49
C GLN A 211 8.98 -22.37 10.03
N MET A 212 8.36 -23.24 9.24
CA MET A 212 7.94 -22.94 7.89
C MET A 212 6.71 -22.02 7.93
N HIS A 213 6.82 -20.85 7.34
CA HIS A 213 5.70 -19.95 7.09
C HIS A 213 5.07 -20.28 5.73
N LYS A 214 3.85 -20.80 5.75
CA LYS A 214 3.15 -21.31 4.55
C LYS A 214 2.33 -20.27 3.80
N GLY A 215 2.58 -19.00 4.06
CA GLY A 215 1.94 -17.85 3.46
C GLY A 215 2.82 -16.62 3.56
N ILE A 216 2.24 -15.49 3.28
CA ILE A 216 2.81 -14.18 3.62
C ILE A 216 1.90 -13.48 4.61
N ASP A 217 2.48 -12.70 5.50
CA ASP A 217 1.72 -11.81 6.38
C ASP A 217 1.73 -10.41 5.75
N ILE A 218 0.55 -9.92 5.41
CA ILE A 218 0.32 -8.62 4.80
C ILE A 218 -0.21 -7.69 5.87
N ARG A 219 0.46 -6.56 6.07
CA ARG A 219 -0.01 -5.55 7.01
C ARG A 219 -1.36 -4.99 6.56
N CYS A 220 -2.33 -5.03 7.46
CA CYS A 220 -3.69 -4.54 7.28
C CYS A 220 -4.14 -3.76 8.52
N ASN A 221 -5.20 -2.98 8.36
CA ASN A 221 -5.83 -2.23 9.46
C ASN A 221 -7.35 -2.09 9.19
N GLY A 222 -8.07 -3.22 9.24
CA GLY A 222 -9.48 -3.27 8.88
C GLY A 222 -9.74 -3.16 7.37
N ASP A 223 -8.74 -3.53 6.56
CA ASP A 223 -8.84 -3.48 5.10
C ASP A 223 -9.80 -4.55 4.56
N ALA A 224 -10.49 -4.26 3.46
CA ALA A 224 -11.29 -5.25 2.77
C ALA A 224 -10.39 -6.36 2.20
N VAL A 225 -10.77 -7.60 2.43
CA VAL A 225 -10.12 -8.79 1.89
C VAL A 225 -10.85 -9.23 0.64
N LEU A 226 -10.13 -9.48 -0.46
CA LEU A 226 -10.66 -9.63 -1.80
C LEU A 226 -10.33 -10.99 -2.42
N ALA A 227 -11.24 -11.49 -3.26
CA ALA A 227 -10.96 -12.65 -4.12
C ALA A 227 -9.94 -12.28 -5.20
N THR A 228 -9.00 -13.19 -5.47
CA THR A 228 -7.85 -12.90 -6.33
C THR A 228 -8.09 -13.14 -7.81
N GLU A 229 -8.98 -14.06 -8.18
CA GLU A 229 -9.31 -14.40 -9.56
C GLU A 229 -10.84 -14.55 -9.75
N ASN A 230 -11.29 -14.58 -11.01
CA ASN A 230 -12.68 -14.83 -11.34
C ASN A 230 -13.06 -16.31 -11.13
N GLU A 231 -14.37 -16.53 -10.97
CA GLU A 231 -14.99 -17.84 -10.84
C GLU A 231 -14.44 -18.69 -9.67
N GLY A 232 -13.92 -18.00 -8.64
CA GLY A 232 -13.44 -18.65 -7.42
C GLY A 232 -14.59 -19.26 -6.65
N LYS A 233 -14.38 -20.47 -6.09
CA LYS A 233 -15.34 -21.15 -5.24
C LYS A 233 -14.89 -21.10 -3.78
N VAL A 234 -15.72 -20.58 -2.91
CA VAL A 234 -15.48 -20.62 -1.46
C VAL A 234 -15.70 -22.05 -0.98
N VAL A 235 -14.61 -22.75 -0.64
CA VAL A 235 -14.67 -24.17 -0.25
C VAL A 235 -14.67 -24.38 1.27
N ALA A 236 -14.18 -23.43 2.03
CA ALA A 236 -14.17 -23.50 3.50
C ALA A 236 -14.35 -22.13 4.12
N VAL A 237 -15.10 -22.08 5.24
CA VAL A 237 -15.26 -20.90 6.08
C VAL A 237 -15.18 -21.33 7.54
N ASN A 238 -14.32 -20.70 8.32
CA ASN A 238 -14.17 -20.91 9.75
C ASN A 238 -14.47 -19.61 10.51
N GLN A 239 -15.52 -19.60 11.31
CA GLN A 239 -15.92 -18.47 12.16
C GLN A 239 -15.30 -18.50 13.56
N ASN A 240 -14.59 -19.57 13.93
CA ASN A 240 -14.03 -19.74 15.26
C ASN A 240 -12.77 -18.89 15.44
N LYS A 241 -12.85 -17.92 16.34
CA LYS A 241 -11.73 -17.01 16.68
C LYS A 241 -10.63 -17.68 17.49
N SER A 242 -10.89 -18.85 18.09
CA SER A 242 -9.96 -19.53 19.01
C SER A 242 -9.08 -20.56 18.32
N THR A 243 -9.19 -20.74 17.00
CA THR A 243 -8.25 -21.56 16.23
C THR A 243 -6.93 -20.83 15.99
N PRO A 244 -5.83 -21.52 15.66
CA PRO A 244 -4.56 -20.84 15.37
C PRO A 244 -4.66 -19.75 14.32
N GLY A 245 -5.40 -19.98 13.22
CA GLY A 245 -5.62 -19.00 12.15
C GLY A 245 -6.82 -18.07 12.37
N GLY A 246 -7.54 -18.23 13.48
CA GLY A 246 -8.74 -17.45 13.78
C GLY A 246 -9.85 -17.63 12.75
N LYS A 247 -10.65 -16.60 12.54
CA LYS A 247 -11.60 -16.57 11.43
C LYS A 247 -10.83 -16.65 10.12
N SER A 248 -11.24 -17.58 9.27
CA SER A 248 -10.54 -17.84 8.02
C SER A 248 -11.46 -18.39 6.95
N LEU A 249 -11.05 -18.25 5.69
CA LEU A 249 -11.75 -18.84 4.57
C LEU A 249 -10.74 -19.32 3.51
N THR A 250 -11.19 -20.23 2.63
CA THR A 250 -10.42 -20.72 1.49
C THR A 250 -11.25 -20.62 0.22
N VAL A 251 -10.63 -20.05 -0.82
CA VAL A 251 -11.20 -19.97 -2.17
C VAL A 251 -10.37 -20.85 -3.10
N GLU A 252 -11.03 -21.66 -3.92
CA GLU A 252 -10.41 -22.45 -4.98
C GLU A 252 -10.66 -21.84 -6.35
N TYR A 253 -9.64 -21.89 -7.20
CA TYR A 253 -9.68 -21.49 -8.60
C TYR A 253 -9.23 -22.65 -9.49
N ASP A 254 -10.07 -23.03 -10.45
CA ASP A 254 -9.77 -24.12 -11.38
C ASP A 254 -8.67 -23.72 -12.38
N ARG A 255 -7.90 -24.68 -12.83
CA ARG A 255 -6.87 -24.56 -13.86
C ARG A 255 -7.21 -25.41 -15.08
N ALA A 256 -6.72 -24.98 -16.25
CA ALA A 256 -7.00 -25.65 -17.51
C ALA A 256 -6.48 -27.11 -17.58
N ASP A 257 -5.47 -27.42 -16.77
CA ASP A 257 -4.89 -28.79 -16.67
C ASP A 257 -5.62 -29.69 -15.65
N GLY A 258 -6.74 -29.19 -15.08
CA GLY A 258 -7.53 -29.90 -14.08
C GLY A 258 -7.00 -29.75 -12.64
N SER A 259 -5.85 -29.12 -12.45
CA SER A 259 -5.37 -28.74 -11.11
C SER A 259 -6.15 -27.54 -10.56
N LYS A 260 -5.95 -27.22 -9.29
CA LYS A 260 -6.58 -26.05 -8.64
C LYS A 260 -5.56 -25.24 -7.88
N VAL A 261 -5.85 -23.97 -7.71
CA VAL A 261 -5.15 -23.11 -6.75
C VAL A 261 -6.07 -22.80 -5.58
N GLN A 262 -5.58 -23.01 -4.37
CA GLN A 262 -6.27 -22.67 -3.14
C GLN A 262 -5.63 -21.41 -2.54
N CYS A 263 -6.44 -20.38 -2.34
CA CYS A 263 -6.07 -19.17 -1.61
C CYS A 263 -6.74 -19.19 -0.24
N THR A 264 -5.93 -19.14 0.82
CA THR A 264 -6.39 -19.18 2.21
C THR A 264 -6.13 -17.84 2.88
N TYR A 265 -7.15 -17.29 3.50
CA TYR A 265 -7.17 -16.01 4.17
C TYR A 265 -7.42 -16.23 5.67
N MET A 266 -6.51 -15.78 6.56
CA MET A 266 -6.61 -16.00 8.01
C MET A 266 -6.56 -14.69 8.80
N HIS A 267 -6.84 -14.79 10.08
CA HIS A 267 -6.88 -13.70 11.06
C HIS A 267 -7.96 -12.66 10.81
N LEU A 268 -9.03 -13.02 10.06
CA LEU A 268 -10.09 -12.09 9.65
C LEU A 268 -10.88 -11.56 10.85
N GLY A 269 -11.27 -10.29 10.77
CA GLY A 269 -12.21 -9.66 11.69
C GLY A 269 -13.66 -10.03 11.35
N GLU A 270 -13.96 -10.02 10.04
CA GLU A 270 -15.29 -10.33 9.49
C GLU A 270 -15.16 -11.23 8.25
N ILE A 271 -16.15 -12.08 8.02
CA ILE A 271 -16.29 -12.88 6.80
C ILE A 271 -17.68 -12.58 6.22
N SER A 272 -17.71 -12.13 4.96
CA SER A 272 -18.92 -11.68 4.26
C SER A 272 -19.48 -12.71 3.26
N VAL A 273 -18.82 -13.87 3.13
CA VAL A 273 -19.20 -14.97 2.21
C VAL A 273 -19.39 -16.26 2.97
N LYS A 274 -20.01 -17.25 2.35
CA LYS A 274 -20.23 -18.60 2.90
C LYS A 274 -19.67 -19.68 1.99
N ALA A 275 -19.43 -20.85 2.54
CA ALA A 275 -19.01 -22.01 1.75
C ALA A 275 -20.05 -22.33 0.66
N GLY A 276 -19.58 -22.60 -0.53
CA GLY A 276 -20.38 -22.81 -1.74
C GLY A 276 -20.60 -21.57 -2.61
N ASP A 277 -20.32 -20.35 -2.10
CA ASP A 277 -20.44 -19.13 -2.91
C ASP A 277 -19.41 -19.13 -4.05
N THR A 278 -19.82 -18.58 -5.20
CA THR A 278 -18.90 -18.25 -6.31
C THR A 278 -18.53 -16.78 -6.22
N VAL A 279 -17.25 -16.47 -6.36
CA VAL A 279 -16.72 -15.12 -6.21
C VAL A 279 -15.92 -14.68 -7.44
N GLN A 280 -15.87 -13.37 -7.67
CA GLN A 280 -15.14 -12.77 -8.78
C GLN A 280 -13.93 -12.00 -8.27
N ALA A 281 -12.91 -11.83 -9.11
CA ALA A 281 -11.74 -11.02 -8.79
C ALA A 281 -12.15 -9.64 -8.24
N GLY A 282 -11.54 -9.23 -7.13
CA GLY A 282 -11.88 -7.97 -6.46
C GLY A 282 -13.17 -8.00 -5.63
N GLN A 283 -13.93 -9.08 -5.65
CA GLN A 283 -15.11 -9.21 -4.77
C GLN A 283 -14.67 -9.30 -3.31
N LYS A 284 -15.31 -8.51 -2.45
CA LYS A 284 -15.07 -8.52 -1.00
C LYS A 284 -15.47 -9.86 -0.40
N LEU A 285 -14.53 -10.48 0.30
CA LEU A 285 -14.70 -11.73 1.05
C LEU A 285 -14.90 -11.49 2.54
N GLY A 286 -14.41 -10.36 3.05
CA GLY A 286 -14.46 -10.00 4.46
C GLY A 286 -13.60 -8.79 4.77
N ILE A 287 -13.21 -8.67 6.04
CA ILE A 287 -12.34 -7.60 6.55
C ILE A 287 -11.18 -8.25 7.30
N SER A 288 -9.97 -7.73 7.11
CA SER A 288 -8.79 -8.12 7.88
C SER A 288 -8.98 -7.87 9.37
N GLY A 289 -8.18 -8.50 10.22
CA GLY A 289 -8.29 -8.36 11.66
C GLY A 289 -7.13 -9.00 12.40
N ASN A 290 -7.39 -9.35 13.66
CA ASN A 290 -6.40 -9.93 14.56
C ASN A 290 -7.00 -11.12 15.34
N THR A 291 -7.78 -11.98 14.67
CA THR A 291 -8.40 -13.15 15.32
C THR A 291 -7.48 -14.36 15.23
N GLY A 292 -7.57 -15.24 16.23
CA GLY A 292 -6.76 -16.46 16.31
C GLY A 292 -5.75 -16.43 17.46
N THR A 293 -5.13 -17.59 17.71
CA THR A 293 -4.15 -17.75 18.80
C THR A 293 -2.70 -17.62 18.35
N ARG A 294 -2.45 -17.49 17.03
CA ARG A 294 -1.12 -17.35 16.42
C ARG A 294 -0.97 -16.03 15.66
N THR A 295 -1.37 -14.94 16.31
CA THR A 295 -1.24 -13.59 15.76
C THR A 295 -0.65 -12.67 16.82
N THR A 296 0.19 -11.74 16.41
CA THR A 296 0.85 -10.75 17.27
C THR A 296 0.38 -9.32 17.01
N GLY A 297 -0.52 -9.13 16.05
CA GLY A 297 -1.04 -7.84 15.64
C GLY A 297 -1.94 -7.96 14.41
N GLU A 298 -2.59 -6.88 14.03
CA GLU A 298 -3.51 -6.87 12.90
C GLU A 298 -2.77 -7.07 11.56
N HIS A 299 -3.15 -8.11 10.83
CA HIS A 299 -2.61 -8.44 9.52
C HIS A 299 -3.51 -9.45 8.79
N LEU A 300 -3.36 -9.58 7.50
CA LEU A 300 -3.85 -10.72 6.73
C LEU A 300 -2.73 -11.74 6.57
N HIS A 301 -2.93 -12.95 7.07
CA HIS A 301 -2.14 -14.10 6.62
C HIS A 301 -2.76 -14.64 5.34
N PHE A 302 -2.01 -14.57 4.24
CA PHE A 302 -2.42 -15.04 2.92
C PHE A 302 -1.56 -16.22 2.49
N GLY A 303 -2.17 -17.39 2.39
CA GLY A 303 -1.52 -18.64 1.95
C GLY A 303 -2.01 -19.07 0.59
N VAL A 304 -1.12 -19.64 -0.24
CA VAL A 304 -1.46 -20.19 -1.55
C VAL A 304 -0.92 -21.60 -1.69
N ALA A 305 -1.72 -22.49 -2.25
CA ALA A 305 -1.29 -23.85 -2.53
C ALA A 305 -1.85 -24.33 -3.88
N ASN A 306 -1.05 -25.12 -4.60
CA ASN A 306 -1.53 -25.90 -5.73
C ASN A 306 -2.10 -27.24 -5.23
N LEU A 307 -3.26 -27.61 -5.75
CA LEU A 307 -3.89 -28.90 -5.56
C LEU A 307 -3.88 -29.62 -6.92
N TYR A 308 -3.06 -30.66 -7.03
CA TYR A 308 -2.89 -31.42 -8.25
C TYR A 308 -3.97 -32.49 -8.41
N THR A 309 -4.17 -32.97 -9.63
CA THR A 309 -5.18 -33.99 -9.99
C THR A 309 -4.97 -35.35 -9.31
N ASP A 310 -3.75 -35.61 -8.84
CA ASP A 310 -3.42 -36.83 -8.05
C ASP A 310 -3.73 -36.65 -6.54
N GLY A 311 -4.31 -35.51 -6.13
CA GLY A 311 -4.63 -35.19 -4.75
C GLY A 311 -3.46 -34.58 -3.96
N THR A 312 -2.28 -34.46 -4.58
CA THR A 312 -1.13 -33.81 -3.91
C THR A 312 -1.39 -32.32 -3.71
N ARG A 313 -1.13 -31.81 -2.49
CA ARG A 313 -1.19 -30.38 -2.16
C ARG A 313 0.21 -29.85 -1.89
N ARG A 314 0.60 -28.76 -2.57
CA ARG A 314 1.87 -28.09 -2.36
C ARG A 314 1.66 -26.61 -2.07
N ASP A 315 2.12 -26.18 -0.90
CA ASP A 315 2.19 -24.74 -0.58
C ASP A 315 3.21 -24.06 -1.49
N ILE A 316 2.84 -22.90 -2.05
CA ILE A 316 3.69 -22.09 -2.94
C ILE A 316 3.83 -20.70 -2.38
N ASP A 317 4.87 -19.97 -2.80
CA ASP A 317 5.08 -18.58 -2.41
C ASP A 317 3.95 -17.71 -2.97
N PRO A 318 3.13 -17.06 -2.10
CA PRO A 318 2.07 -16.18 -2.55
C PRO A 318 2.55 -14.99 -3.37
N ALA A 319 3.78 -14.51 -3.16
CA ALA A 319 4.35 -13.44 -3.97
C ALA A 319 4.54 -13.87 -5.43
N ALA A 320 5.01 -15.09 -5.68
CA ALA A 320 5.13 -15.66 -7.02
C ALA A 320 3.75 -15.83 -7.69
N TYR A 321 2.75 -16.32 -6.94
CA TYR A 321 1.38 -16.43 -7.42
C TYR A 321 0.80 -15.06 -7.81
N MET A 322 0.95 -14.05 -6.97
CA MET A 322 0.44 -12.69 -7.29
C MET A 322 1.13 -12.11 -8.52
N ALA A 323 2.43 -12.31 -8.68
CA ALA A 323 3.15 -11.88 -9.88
C ALA A 323 2.62 -12.58 -11.15
N GLU A 324 2.31 -13.89 -11.06
CA GLU A 324 1.74 -14.65 -12.17
C GLU A 324 0.37 -14.11 -12.59
N ILE A 325 -0.57 -13.93 -11.66
CA ILE A 325 -1.92 -13.44 -11.98
C ILE A 325 -1.87 -12.01 -12.51
N ALA A 326 -1.00 -11.14 -11.98
CA ALA A 326 -0.81 -9.78 -12.48
C ALA A 326 -0.30 -9.77 -13.93
N GLN A 327 0.65 -10.64 -14.28
CA GLN A 327 1.13 -10.79 -15.67
C GLN A 327 0.02 -11.27 -16.63
N LYS A 328 -0.84 -12.17 -16.19
CA LYS A 328 -1.99 -12.63 -16.98
C LYS A 328 -2.96 -11.47 -17.28
N GLY A 329 -3.23 -10.63 -16.32
CA GLY A 329 -4.04 -9.43 -16.49
C GLY A 329 -3.44 -8.46 -17.50
N LEU A 330 -2.15 -8.13 -17.39
CA LEU A 330 -1.45 -7.25 -18.33
C LEU A 330 -1.51 -7.78 -19.77
N ARG A 331 -1.31 -9.09 -19.99
CA ARG A 331 -1.41 -9.71 -21.33
C ARG A 331 -2.82 -9.60 -21.91
N ARG A 332 -3.86 -9.77 -21.12
CA ARG A 332 -5.26 -9.60 -21.57
C ARG A 332 -5.54 -8.17 -22.01
N ARG A 333 -5.07 -7.15 -21.27
CA ARG A 333 -5.19 -5.73 -21.69
C ARG A 333 -4.52 -5.48 -23.04
N GLN A 334 -3.31 -5.97 -23.26
CA GLN A 334 -2.59 -5.79 -24.53
C GLN A 334 -3.37 -6.39 -25.71
N HIS A 335 -3.99 -7.56 -25.54
CA HIS A 335 -4.82 -8.17 -26.56
C HIS A 335 -6.12 -7.42 -26.83
N GLN A 336 -6.75 -6.84 -25.80
CA GLN A 336 -7.96 -6.03 -25.95
C GLN A 336 -7.68 -4.69 -26.65
N ILE A 337 -6.55 -4.04 -26.35
CA ILE A 337 -6.12 -2.82 -27.05
C ILE A 337 -5.81 -3.10 -28.52
N ALA A 338 -5.16 -4.24 -28.82
CA ALA A 338 -4.84 -4.62 -30.20
C ALA A 338 -6.08 -5.04 -31.02
N ALA A 339 -7.15 -5.48 -30.35
CA ALA A 339 -8.42 -5.88 -30.98
C ALA A 339 -9.44 -4.75 -31.14
N ALA A 340 -9.18 -3.58 -30.56
CA ALA A 340 -10.07 -2.43 -30.67
C ALA A 340 -10.04 -1.90 -32.12
N PRO A 341 -11.16 -1.71 -32.81
CA PRO A 341 -11.18 -1.18 -34.17
C PRO A 341 -10.61 0.22 -34.15
N GLN A 342 -9.61 0.47 -34.97
CA GLN A 342 -9.11 1.82 -35.26
C GLN A 342 -10.27 2.63 -35.86
N ARG A 343 -10.78 3.60 -35.11
CA ARG A 343 -11.75 4.59 -35.60
C ARG A 343 -11.01 5.87 -35.99
#